data_7cdbdf583f10b6896437b0ec42bb09cd
#
_entry.id   7cdbdf583f10b6896437b0ec42bb09cd
#
_cell.length_a   1.000
_cell.length_b   1.000
_cell.length_c   1.000
_cell.angle_alpha   90.00
_cell.angle_beta   90.00
_cell.angle_gamma   90.00
#
_symmetry.space_group_name_H-M   'P 1'
#
loop_
_entity.id
_entity.type
_entity.pdbx_description
1 polymer ?
#
loop_
_entity_poly.entity_id
_entity_poly.type
_entity_poly.pdbx_seq_one_letter_code
_entity_poly.pdbx_strand_id
1 'polypeptide(L)'
;MKLKKLIIKNFRNFKNIEIELSNKNVIFGMNDTGKTNLLYALRFLLDRDIRKNGFLNTDFYKNDTSKKIEIILEIDISDRNLDDESSFSKNSQFLISKMKGARQENNIFIKLEADYDNSELFGNPNMYWGSILEKLEDIPRIGETYEIDKIFKIMYVNPNTELEKVFKRNRKLLFDEKNKNKSDIKLESEIENNIFKINENVSKLSSIKEVQTLLTKNYQEYKPEELSIELKSEIVVNGFMNNLVPYIKWNDDENYYPTSGDGRKKILSYALNKIITEKNYKIQIVIYLIEEPENSLHNSMQMMLSQQLFLQPVYNYFFLTTHSPKILYEMDETQLIRITDNSNSKSFSYLYKVPKEYKTLKKKLNKGLSESLFYNEVLLVEGASEYVLFEAVLLKVIPNYETLGKFLLQTDGINFKPYVELYKKLQIKYFIKTDNDLKLKKNKPYTYDLIGLNRCVELTDNENSNHFDSIEFPVDKKDPKYKEELKKLKENIYRKYNKFVNKFKKNNIYLSEIDLENDLYKIIPKELNDYIRKIEGKEYVGEEKAVKWLQSSKLYNMIEFIENTMNKDLAEKIKENTLVLKEFVDNGR
;
A
#
# COMPACT_ATOMS: atom_id res chain seq x y z
N MET A 1 -9.71 -15.54 14.43
CA MET A 1 -9.37 -15.99 13.06
C MET A 1 -8.33 -15.06 12.48
N LYS A 2 -7.22 -15.63 11.98
CA LYS A 2 -6.16 -14.87 11.30
C LYS A 2 -5.90 -15.51 9.94
N LEU A 3 -5.82 -14.70 8.90
CA LEU A 3 -5.34 -15.15 7.60
C LEU A 3 -3.84 -15.41 7.72
N LYS A 4 -3.36 -16.58 7.26
CA LYS A 4 -1.98 -17.00 7.49
C LYS A 4 -1.16 -17.12 6.22
N LYS A 5 -1.66 -17.80 5.19
CA LYS A 5 -0.91 -18.03 3.95
C LYS A 5 -1.85 -18.16 2.75
N LEU A 6 -1.40 -17.68 1.60
CA LEU A 6 -2.02 -17.88 0.29
C LEU A 6 -1.02 -18.57 -0.63
N ILE A 7 -1.45 -19.69 -1.25
CA ILE A 7 -0.67 -20.43 -2.23
C ILE A 7 -1.43 -20.39 -3.55
N ILE A 8 -0.76 -20.00 -4.63
CA ILE A 8 -1.35 -19.95 -5.97
C ILE A 8 -0.43 -20.69 -6.93
N LYS A 9 -0.98 -21.67 -7.66
CA LYS A 9 -0.25 -22.43 -8.68
C LYS A 9 -0.98 -22.39 -10.02
N ASN A 10 -0.21 -22.24 -11.08
CA ASN A 10 -0.66 -22.25 -12.48
C ASN A 10 -1.80 -21.27 -12.79
N PHE A 11 -1.80 -20.08 -12.18
CA PHE A 11 -2.83 -19.06 -12.38
C PHE A 11 -2.26 -17.78 -12.97
N ARG A 12 -2.71 -17.40 -14.16
CA ARG A 12 -2.32 -16.19 -14.92
C ARG A 12 -0.80 -16.01 -15.00
N ASN A 13 -0.23 -15.00 -14.32
CA ASN A 13 1.22 -14.77 -14.27
C ASN A 13 1.93 -15.58 -13.17
N PHE A 14 1.19 -16.30 -12.32
CA PHE A 14 1.76 -17.07 -11.21
C PHE A 14 1.95 -18.53 -11.58
N LYS A 15 3.22 -18.95 -11.70
CA LYS A 15 3.57 -20.37 -11.85
C LYS A 15 3.37 -21.12 -10.54
N ASN A 16 4.00 -20.62 -9.48
CA ASN A 16 3.87 -21.11 -8.11
C ASN A 16 4.33 -19.99 -7.18
N ILE A 17 3.45 -19.52 -6.32
CA ILE A 17 3.73 -18.43 -5.37
C ILE A 17 3.13 -18.76 -4.01
N GLU A 18 3.89 -18.51 -2.95
CA GLU A 18 3.44 -18.62 -1.57
C GLU A 18 3.62 -17.25 -0.89
N ILE A 19 2.58 -16.79 -0.22
CA ILE A 19 2.52 -15.46 0.39
C ILE A 19 2.07 -15.60 1.83
N GLU A 20 2.87 -15.13 2.78
CA GLU A 20 2.43 -14.97 4.15
C GLU A 20 1.44 -13.81 4.24
N LEU A 21 0.39 -14.00 5.01
CA LEU A 21 -0.70 -13.07 5.18
C LEU A 21 -0.86 -12.62 6.62
N SER A 22 -1.57 -11.53 6.80
CA SER A 22 -2.23 -11.15 8.04
C SER A 22 -3.68 -10.76 7.74
N ASN A 23 -4.37 -10.21 8.73
CA ASN A 23 -5.74 -9.74 8.50
C ASN A 23 -5.80 -8.47 7.64
N LYS A 24 -4.75 -7.66 7.68
CA LYS A 24 -4.58 -6.45 6.86
C LYS A 24 -3.39 -6.64 5.92
N ASN A 25 -3.65 -6.70 4.62
CA ASN A 25 -2.64 -6.99 3.61
C ASN A 25 -2.56 -5.86 2.59
N VAL A 26 -1.35 -5.36 2.37
CA VAL A 26 -1.06 -4.35 1.35
C VAL A 26 -0.16 -4.96 0.28
N ILE A 27 -0.60 -4.92 -0.95
CA ILE A 27 0.07 -5.49 -2.11
C ILE A 27 0.62 -4.36 -2.96
N PHE A 28 1.92 -4.35 -3.19
CA PHE A 28 2.59 -3.34 -4.00
C PHE A 28 3.63 -3.97 -4.93
N GLY A 29 4.12 -3.19 -5.85
CA GLY A 29 5.04 -3.60 -6.91
C GLY A 29 4.85 -2.74 -8.15
N MET A 30 5.69 -2.90 -9.14
CA MET A 30 5.59 -2.18 -10.41
C MET A 30 4.26 -2.52 -11.13
N ASN A 31 3.91 -1.73 -12.15
CA ASN A 31 2.76 -2.06 -12.98
C ASN A 31 2.97 -3.43 -13.66
N ASP A 32 1.88 -4.12 -13.94
CA ASP A 32 1.83 -5.42 -14.61
C ASP A 32 2.52 -6.60 -13.87
N THR A 33 2.92 -6.43 -12.61
CA THR A 33 3.51 -7.52 -11.81
C THR A 33 2.50 -8.56 -11.34
N GLY A 34 1.19 -8.31 -11.48
CA GLY A 34 0.13 -9.25 -11.11
C GLY A 34 -0.61 -8.91 -9.82
N LYS A 35 -0.52 -7.68 -9.30
CA LYS A 35 -1.29 -7.24 -8.11
C LYS A 35 -2.78 -7.52 -8.23
N THR A 36 -3.37 -7.12 -9.34
CA THR A 36 -4.79 -7.40 -9.66
C THR A 36 -5.06 -8.89 -9.79
N ASN A 37 -4.13 -9.67 -10.35
CA ASN A 37 -4.29 -11.13 -10.48
C ASN A 37 -4.35 -11.83 -9.12
N LEU A 38 -3.61 -11.33 -8.12
CA LEU A 38 -3.68 -11.85 -6.76
C LEU A 38 -5.07 -11.60 -6.14
N LEU A 39 -5.64 -10.40 -6.34
CA LEU A 39 -7.01 -10.12 -5.89
C LEU A 39 -8.04 -11.01 -6.61
N TYR A 40 -7.85 -11.28 -7.91
CA TYR A 40 -8.72 -12.20 -8.65
C TYR A 40 -8.60 -13.64 -8.16
N ALA A 41 -7.41 -14.12 -7.79
CA ALA A 41 -7.26 -15.45 -7.18
C ALA A 41 -8.09 -15.58 -5.90
N LEU A 42 -8.08 -14.57 -5.03
CA LEU A 42 -8.93 -14.52 -3.84
C LEU A 42 -10.42 -14.46 -4.19
N ARG A 43 -10.79 -13.72 -5.24
CA ARG A 43 -12.18 -13.67 -5.72
C ARG A 43 -12.65 -15.03 -6.25
N PHE A 44 -11.85 -15.72 -7.03
CA PHE A 44 -12.21 -17.09 -7.47
C PHE A 44 -12.41 -18.01 -6.27
N LEU A 45 -11.56 -17.90 -5.24
CA LEU A 45 -11.66 -18.73 -4.05
C LEU A 45 -12.90 -18.41 -3.18
N LEU A 46 -13.21 -17.12 -2.96
CA LEU A 46 -14.16 -16.70 -1.92
C LEU A 46 -15.39 -15.93 -2.44
N ASP A 47 -15.45 -15.57 -3.74
CA ASP A 47 -16.56 -14.83 -4.35
C ASP A 47 -17.30 -15.73 -5.35
N ARG A 48 -18.51 -16.15 -4.97
CA ARG A 48 -19.39 -16.98 -5.81
C ARG A 48 -19.63 -16.37 -7.19
N ASP A 49 -19.85 -15.06 -7.26
CA ASP A 49 -20.23 -14.37 -8.50
C ASP A 49 -19.13 -14.42 -9.57
N ILE A 50 -17.87 -14.52 -9.14
CA ILE A 50 -16.73 -14.73 -10.05
C ILE A 50 -16.52 -16.22 -10.33
N ARG A 51 -16.53 -17.06 -9.28
CA ARG A 51 -16.24 -18.50 -9.39
C ARG A 51 -17.20 -19.22 -10.35
N LYS A 52 -18.48 -18.87 -10.36
CA LYS A 52 -19.49 -19.48 -11.26
C LYS A 52 -19.18 -19.34 -12.76
N ASN A 53 -18.34 -18.36 -13.14
CA ASN A 53 -17.97 -18.14 -14.54
C ASN A 53 -16.91 -19.15 -15.03
N GLY A 54 -16.31 -19.97 -14.12
CA GLY A 54 -15.21 -20.86 -14.45
C GLY A 54 -13.93 -20.15 -14.84
N PHE A 55 -12.95 -20.90 -15.31
CA PHE A 55 -11.64 -20.40 -15.74
C PHE A 55 -11.49 -20.49 -17.25
N LEU A 56 -11.09 -19.40 -17.88
CA LEU A 56 -10.72 -19.41 -19.30
C LEU A 56 -9.30 -19.97 -19.47
N ASN A 57 -8.93 -20.38 -20.69
CA ASN A 57 -7.56 -20.79 -21.01
C ASN A 57 -6.51 -19.73 -20.63
N THR A 58 -6.86 -18.44 -20.76
CA THR A 58 -6.02 -17.29 -20.39
C THR A 58 -5.82 -17.14 -18.87
N ASP A 59 -6.60 -17.82 -18.05
CA ASP A 59 -6.41 -17.86 -16.61
C ASP A 59 -5.34 -18.87 -16.18
N PHE A 60 -4.93 -19.79 -17.08
CA PHE A 60 -3.85 -20.73 -16.84
C PHE A 60 -2.49 -20.09 -17.14
N TYR A 61 -1.48 -20.38 -16.30
CA TYR A 61 -0.14 -19.80 -16.47
C TYR A 61 0.43 -20.14 -17.86
N LYS A 62 0.78 -19.10 -18.63
CA LYS A 62 1.26 -19.22 -20.03
C LYS A 62 0.30 -20.01 -20.93
N ASN A 63 -1.00 -20.00 -20.61
CA ASN A 63 -2.04 -20.77 -21.29
C ASN A 63 -1.80 -22.30 -21.27
N ASP A 64 -1.01 -22.81 -20.30
CA ASP A 64 -0.74 -24.23 -20.13
C ASP A 64 -1.91 -24.92 -19.40
N THR A 65 -2.92 -25.31 -20.15
CA THR A 65 -4.12 -26.01 -19.65
C THR A 65 -3.89 -27.48 -19.28
N SER A 66 -2.68 -28.00 -19.51
CA SER A 66 -2.33 -29.38 -19.10
C SER A 66 -2.15 -29.52 -17.57
N LYS A 67 -2.03 -28.41 -16.86
CA LYS A 67 -1.85 -28.37 -15.40
C LYS A 67 -3.04 -27.70 -14.74
N LYS A 68 -3.42 -28.22 -13.58
CA LYS A 68 -4.48 -27.64 -12.76
C LYS A 68 -4.11 -26.27 -12.22
N ILE A 69 -5.11 -25.40 -12.12
CA ILE A 69 -5.03 -24.22 -11.24
C ILE A 69 -5.27 -24.70 -9.81
N GLU A 70 -4.43 -24.28 -8.87
CA GLU A 70 -4.67 -24.46 -7.44
C GLU A 70 -4.56 -23.13 -6.71
N ILE A 71 -5.56 -22.79 -5.89
CA ILE A 71 -5.58 -21.62 -5.02
C ILE A 71 -5.92 -22.09 -3.62
N ILE A 72 -5.03 -21.87 -2.64
CA ILE A 72 -5.18 -22.36 -1.28
C ILE A 72 -5.02 -21.21 -0.30
N LEU A 73 -5.98 -21.04 0.59
CA LEU A 73 -5.93 -20.11 1.71
C LEU A 73 -5.81 -20.90 3.01
N GLU A 74 -4.74 -20.63 3.76
CA GLU A 74 -4.53 -21.13 5.11
C GLU A 74 -4.99 -20.09 6.14
N ILE A 75 -5.79 -20.53 7.10
CA ILE A 75 -6.38 -19.69 8.16
C ILE A 75 -5.98 -20.27 9.52
N ASP A 76 -5.45 -19.44 10.39
CA ASP A 76 -5.16 -19.76 11.79
C ASP A 76 -6.40 -19.46 12.66
N ILE A 77 -6.85 -20.46 13.40
CA ILE A 77 -7.97 -20.42 14.33
C ILE A 77 -7.54 -20.71 15.78
N SER A 78 -6.26 -20.57 16.09
CA SER A 78 -5.71 -20.82 17.46
C SER A 78 -6.29 -19.86 18.51
N ASP A 79 -6.83 -18.69 18.08
CA ASP A 79 -7.48 -17.67 18.90
C ASP A 79 -8.95 -17.98 19.26
N ARG A 80 -9.38 -19.23 19.13
CA ARG A 80 -10.77 -19.70 19.37
C ARG A 80 -11.16 -19.83 20.86
N ASN A 81 -10.67 -18.99 21.72
CA ASN A 81 -11.06 -19.03 23.13
C ASN A 81 -12.53 -18.64 23.31
N LEU A 82 -13.30 -19.50 23.99
CA LEU A 82 -14.74 -19.27 24.23
C LEU A 82 -15.01 -18.07 25.15
N ASP A 83 -14.06 -17.72 25.99
CA ASP A 83 -14.16 -16.60 26.93
C ASP A 83 -13.73 -15.26 26.31
N ASP A 84 -13.15 -15.28 25.11
CA ASP A 84 -12.72 -14.07 24.38
C ASP A 84 -13.86 -13.55 23.48
N GLU A 85 -14.41 -12.39 23.83
CA GLU A 85 -15.44 -11.71 23.06
C GLU A 85 -14.93 -10.92 21.86
N SER A 86 -13.62 -10.99 21.55
CA SER A 86 -13.06 -10.31 20.38
C SER A 86 -13.72 -10.75 19.08
N SER A 87 -13.80 -9.86 18.10
CA SER A 87 -14.34 -10.19 16.77
C SER A 87 -13.56 -11.33 16.09
N PHE A 88 -12.27 -11.42 16.36
CA PHE A 88 -11.41 -12.47 15.78
C PHE A 88 -11.72 -13.85 16.36
N SER A 89 -11.93 -13.95 17.67
CA SER A 89 -12.33 -15.20 18.32
C SER A 89 -13.72 -15.65 17.87
N LYS A 90 -14.70 -14.73 17.82
CA LYS A 90 -16.04 -15.02 17.30
C LYS A 90 -16.03 -15.54 15.86
N ASN A 91 -15.17 -14.97 14.99
CA ASN A 91 -15.01 -15.45 13.62
C ASN A 91 -14.40 -16.85 13.55
N SER A 92 -13.43 -17.18 14.41
CA SER A 92 -12.86 -18.53 14.53
C SER A 92 -13.91 -19.54 14.98
N GLN A 93 -14.68 -19.22 16.00
CA GLN A 93 -15.76 -20.06 16.50
C GLN A 93 -16.85 -20.28 15.43
N PHE A 94 -17.23 -19.23 14.70
CA PHE A 94 -18.20 -19.30 13.61
C PHE A 94 -17.71 -20.23 12.49
N LEU A 95 -16.48 -20.08 12.04
CA LEU A 95 -15.89 -20.93 10.99
C LEU A 95 -15.88 -22.40 11.42
N ILE A 96 -15.41 -22.71 12.65
CA ILE A 96 -15.38 -24.07 13.20
C ILE A 96 -16.79 -24.65 13.32
N SER A 97 -17.80 -23.86 13.67
CA SER A 97 -19.18 -24.34 13.78
C SER A 97 -19.76 -24.86 12.47
N LYS A 98 -19.23 -24.39 11.34
CA LYS A 98 -19.66 -24.77 9.99
C LYS A 98 -18.86 -25.92 9.39
N MET A 99 -17.65 -26.18 9.88
CA MET A 99 -16.77 -27.22 9.39
C MET A 99 -16.76 -28.42 10.34
N LYS A 100 -17.23 -29.56 9.88
CA LYS A 100 -17.13 -30.82 10.62
C LYS A 100 -15.66 -31.26 10.66
N GLY A 101 -15.14 -31.64 11.84
CA GLY A 101 -13.78 -32.17 11.97
C GLY A 101 -12.67 -31.14 12.30
N ALA A 102 -12.90 -29.83 12.16
CA ALA A 102 -11.89 -28.78 12.42
C ALA A 102 -11.60 -28.52 13.92
N ARG A 103 -12.13 -29.32 14.84
CA ARG A 103 -12.07 -29.03 16.28
C ARG A 103 -10.72 -29.32 16.94
N GLN A 104 -9.86 -30.10 16.32
CA GLN A 104 -8.60 -30.57 16.92
C GLN A 104 -7.35 -29.78 16.48
N GLU A 105 -7.39 -29.16 15.30
CA GLU A 105 -6.26 -28.48 14.70
C GLU A 105 -6.41 -26.96 14.78
N ASN A 106 -5.27 -26.26 14.73
CA ASN A 106 -5.24 -24.80 14.79
C ASN A 106 -5.34 -24.14 13.42
N ASN A 107 -5.24 -24.88 12.31
CA ASN A 107 -5.29 -24.36 10.96
C ASN A 107 -6.49 -24.92 10.20
N ILE A 108 -7.03 -24.11 9.29
CA ILE A 108 -8.03 -24.50 8.30
C ILE A 108 -7.49 -24.13 6.93
N PHE A 109 -7.62 -25.04 5.98
CA PHE A 109 -7.30 -24.84 4.58
C PHE A 109 -8.58 -24.79 3.76
N ILE A 110 -8.66 -23.80 2.87
CA ILE A 110 -9.70 -23.68 1.84
C ILE A 110 -8.97 -23.75 0.51
N LYS A 111 -9.29 -24.74 -0.31
CA LYS A 111 -8.63 -24.99 -1.59
C LYS A 111 -9.63 -24.93 -2.73
N LEU A 112 -9.25 -24.28 -3.82
CA LEU A 112 -9.89 -24.36 -5.11
C LEU A 112 -8.94 -25.04 -6.08
N GLU A 113 -9.46 -26.02 -6.82
CA GLU A 113 -8.80 -26.63 -7.97
C GLU A 113 -9.64 -26.46 -9.23
N ALA A 114 -8.98 -26.26 -10.37
CA ALA A 114 -9.66 -26.26 -11.66
C ALA A 114 -8.83 -26.97 -12.71
N ASP A 115 -9.44 -27.97 -13.34
CA ASP A 115 -8.95 -28.64 -14.55
C ASP A 115 -9.65 -28.01 -15.76
N TYR A 116 -8.93 -27.86 -16.86
CA TYR A 116 -9.50 -27.33 -18.10
C TYR A 116 -10.15 -28.46 -18.92
N ASP A 117 -11.40 -28.28 -19.25
CA ASP A 117 -12.12 -29.18 -20.14
C ASP A 117 -12.08 -28.67 -21.58
N ASN A 118 -11.40 -29.42 -22.45
CA ASN A 118 -11.28 -29.04 -23.88
C ASN A 118 -12.60 -29.14 -24.65
N SER A 119 -13.58 -29.88 -24.14
CA SER A 119 -14.90 -30.01 -24.79
C SER A 119 -15.82 -28.84 -24.45
N GLU A 120 -15.71 -28.32 -23.24
CA GLU A 120 -16.50 -27.19 -22.75
C GLU A 120 -15.77 -25.85 -22.93
N LEU A 121 -14.47 -25.87 -23.23
CA LEU A 121 -13.57 -24.72 -23.40
C LEU A 121 -13.44 -23.84 -22.15
N PHE A 122 -13.59 -24.40 -20.97
CA PHE A 122 -13.33 -23.73 -19.70
C PHE A 122 -12.93 -24.70 -18.58
N GLY A 123 -12.38 -24.15 -17.50
CA GLY A 123 -12.03 -24.90 -16.30
C GLY A 123 -13.11 -24.81 -15.24
N ASN A 124 -13.59 -25.98 -14.79
CA ASN A 124 -14.58 -26.07 -13.72
C ASN A 124 -13.90 -25.99 -12.34
N PRO A 125 -14.28 -25.05 -11.46
CA PRO A 125 -13.74 -24.96 -10.12
C PRO A 125 -14.36 -26.00 -9.19
N ASN A 126 -13.50 -26.76 -8.49
CA ASN A 126 -13.88 -27.64 -7.40
C ASN A 126 -13.31 -27.09 -6.09
N MET A 127 -14.08 -27.17 -5.01
CA MET A 127 -13.75 -26.55 -3.74
C MET A 127 -13.61 -27.58 -2.63
N TYR A 128 -12.53 -27.47 -1.88
CA TYR A 128 -12.20 -28.35 -0.77
C TYR A 128 -11.88 -27.56 0.49
N TRP A 129 -12.10 -28.17 1.65
CA TRP A 129 -11.67 -27.62 2.93
C TRP A 129 -11.25 -28.72 3.90
N GLY A 130 -10.50 -28.34 4.94
CA GLY A 130 -10.04 -29.27 5.97
C GLY A 130 -9.02 -28.65 6.90
N SER A 131 -8.62 -29.42 7.91
CA SER A 131 -7.58 -29.02 8.88
C SER A 131 -6.17 -29.47 8.46
N ILE A 132 -6.08 -30.45 7.56
CA ILE A 132 -4.83 -31.03 7.08
C ILE A 132 -4.83 -30.95 5.55
N LEU A 133 -3.82 -30.31 4.98
CA LEU A 133 -3.77 -30.01 3.54
C LEU A 133 -3.81 -31.25 2.64
N GLU A 134 -3.27 -32.39 3.11
CA GLU A 134 -3.25 -33.66 2.38
C GLU A 134 -4.56 -34.46 2.51
N LYS A 135 -5.49 -34.03 3.38
CA LYS A 135 -6.76 -34.70 3.68
C LYS A 135 -7.92 -33.71 3.67
N LEU A 136 -8.11 -33.04 2.54
CA LEU A 136 -9.23 -32.12 2.36
C LEU A 136 -10.48 -32.88 1.91
N GLU A 137 -11.64 -32.39 2.36
CA GLU A 137 -12.96 -32.89 1.97
C GLU A 137 -13.62 -31.90 1.02
N ASP A 138 -14.51 -32.42 0.16
CA ASP A 138 -15.34 -31.56 -0.70
C ASP A 138 -16.17 -30.59 0.13
N ILE A 139 -16.21 -29.32 -0.27
CA ILE A 139 -17.13 -28.36 0.36
C ILE A 139 -18.55 -28.66 -0.11
N PRO A 140 -19.50 -28.89 0.82
CA PRO A 140 -20.89 -29.13 0.45
C PRO A 140 -21.45 -27.98 -0.41
N ARG A 141 -22.19 -28.34 -1.47
CA ARG A 141 -22.83 -27.36 -2.35
C ARG A 141 -24.30 -27.70 -2.60
N ILE A 142 -25.09 -26.66 -2.81
CA ILE A 142 -26.48 -26.74 -3.27
C ILE A 142 -26.57 -25.90 -4.56
N GLY A 143 -26.70 -26.57 -5.71
CA GLY A 143 -26.56 -25.96 -7.02
C GLY A 143 -25.16 -25.36 -7.18
N GLU A 144 -25.07 -24.08 -7.48
CA GLU A 144 -23.79 -23.34 -7.64
C GLU A 144 -23.28 -22.70 -6.34
N THR A 145 -23.98 -22.87 -5.21
CA THR A 145 -23.64 -22.23 -3.92
C THR A 145 -22.93 -23.24 -3.03
N TYR A 146 -21.68 -22.96 -2.73
CA TYR A 146 -20.92 -23.72 -1.74
C TYR A 146 -21.22 -23.22 -0.31
N GLU A 147 -21.06 -24.10 0.70
CA GLU A 147 -21.24 -23.70 2.11
C GLU A 147 -20.32 -22.54 2.50
N ILE A 148 -19.13 -22.45 1.90
CA ILE A 148 -18.18 -21.35 2.11
C ILE A 148 -18.74 -19.99 1.75
N ASP A 149 -19.67 -19.90 0.78
CA ASP A 149 -20.31 -18.67 0.34
C ASP A 149 -21.27 -18.08 1.38
N LYS A 150 -21.70 -18.90 2.36
CA LYS A 150 -22.51 -18.46 3.51
C LYS A 150 -21.64 -17.98 4.66
N ILE A 151 -20.34 -18.36 4.67
CA ILE A 151 -19.39 -17.99 5.73
C ILE A 151 -18.68 -16.70 5.39
N PHE A 152 -18.15 -16.59 4.18
CA PHE A 152 -17.40 -15.41 3.73
C PHE A 152 -18.22 -14.53 2.80
N LYS A 153 -18.00 -13.23 2.93
CA LYS A 153 -18.53 -12.22 2.00
C LYS A 153 -17.39 -11.37 1.47
N ILE A 154 -17.21 -11.37 0.16
CA ILE A 154 -16.25 -10.49 -0.51
C ILE A 154 -16.92 -9.16 -0.84
N MET A 155 -16.28 -8.08 -0.39
CA MET A 155 -16.61 -6.70 -0.76
C MET A 155 -15.50 -6.17 -1.67
N TYR A 156 -15.70 -6.34 -2.98
CA TYR A 156 -14.73 -5.85 -3.97
C TYR A 156 -15.01 -4.39 -4.33
N VAL A 157 -13.99 -3.54 -4.10
CA VAL A 157 -14.00 -2.10 -4.44
C VAL A 157 -13.03 -1.89 -5.60
N ASN A 158 -13.61 -1.70 -6.78
CA ASN A 158 -12.89 -1.46 -8.02
C ASN A 158 -12.38 -0.01 -8.09
N PRO A 159 -11.25 0.30 -8.75
CA PRO A 159 -10.75 1.67 -8.99
C PRO A 159 -11.79 2.60 -9.60
N ASN A 160 -12.59 2.09 -10.53
CA ASN A 160 -13.62 2.81 -11.28
C ASN A 160 -15.04 2.58 -10.72
N THR A 161 -15.17 2.43 -9.39
CA THR A 161 -16.47 2.16 -8.77
C THR A 161 -17.41 3.36 -8.96
N GLU A 162 -18.50 3.15 -9.69
CA GLU A 162 -19.57 4.13 -9.87
C GLU A 162 -20.57 4.02 -8.70
N LEU A 163 -20.78 5.13 -7.99
CA LEU A 163 -21.68 5.21 -6.84
C LEU A 163 -23.09 4.69 -7.17
N GLU A 164 -23.60 5.09 -8.32
CA GLU A 164 -24.94 4.74 -8.78
C GLU A 164 -25.09 3.22 -8.98
N LYS A 165 -24.07 2.56 -9.51
CA LYS A 165 -24.06 1.09 -9.68
C LYS A 165 -23.98 0.37 -8.32
N VAL A 166 -23.17 0.88 -7.38
CA VAL A 166 -23.09 0.31 -6.02
C VAL A 166 -24.44 0.47 -5.32
N PHE A 167 -25.03 1.65 -5.40
CA PHE A 167 -26.34 1.93 -4.79
C PHE A 167 -27.44 1.03 -5.38
N LYS A 168 -27.55 0.98 -6.71
CA LYS A 168 -28.55 0.17 -7.42
C LYS A 168 -28.43 -1.32 -7.09
N ARG A 169 -27.20 -1.86 -7.10
CA ARG A 169 -26.94 -3.28 -6.80
C ARG A 169 -27.31 -3.66 -5.36
N ASN A 170 -27.08 -2.76 -4.40
CA ASN A 170 -27.26 -3.04 -2.98
C ASN A 170 -28.57 -2.47 -2.41
N ARG A 171 -29.45 -1.93 -3.23
CA ARG A 171 -30.67 -1.27 -2.79
C ARG A 171 -31.54 -2.15 -1.90
N LYS A 172 -31.77 -3.42 -2.29
CA LYS A 172 -32.54 -4.38 -1.48
C LYS A 172 -31.95 -4.61 -0.09
N LEU A 173 -30.62 -4.45 0.04
CA LEU A 173 -29.91 -4.58 1.31
C LEU A 173 -29.97 -3.30 2.16
N LEU A 174 -30.16 -2.15 1.53
CA LEU A 174 -30.24 -0.85 2.19
C LEU A 174 -31.63 -0.58 2.76
N PHE A 175 -32.66 -0.94 2.00
CA PHE A 175 -34.06 -0.72 2.34
C PHE A 175 -34.70 -2.05 2.71
N ASP A 176 -35.01 -2.23 4.00
CA ASP A 176 -35.67 -3.45 4.49
C ASP A 176 -37.14 -3.42 4.11
N GLU A 177 -37.48 -4.12 3.04
CA GLU A 177 -38.88 -4.22 2.57
C GLU A 177 -39.76 -5.07 3.50
N LYS A 178 -39.19 -5.81 4.45
CA LYS A 178 -39.97 -6.74 5.32
C LYS A 178 -40.54 -6.09 6.57
N ASN A 179 -39.97 -4.98 7.04
CA ASN A 179 -40.34 -4.31 8.27
C ASN A 179 -40.92 -2.90 8.04
N LYS A 180 -41.78 -2.76 7.02
CA LYS A 180 -42.48 -1.49 6.76
C LYS A 180 -43.53 -1.19 7.84
N ASN A 181 -43.51 0.02 8.34
CA ASN A 181 -44.57 0.46 9.24
C ASN A 181 -45.83 0.83 8.44
N LYS A 182 -47.00 0.94 9.13
CA LYS A 182 -48.29 1.24 8.47
C LYS A 182 -48.31 2.60 7.75
N SER A 183 -47.53 3.58 8.23
CA SER A 183 -47.42 4.90 7.60
C SER A 183 -46.65 4.82 6.27
N ASP A 184 -45.58 4.02 6.21
CA ASP A 184 -44.78 3.85 4.99
C ASP A 184 -45.58 3.14 3.90
N ILE A 185 -46.39 2.12 4.25
CA ILE A 185 -47.26 1.42 3.28
C ILE A 185 -48.29 2.41 2.67
N LYS A 186 -48.85 3.31 3.49
CA LYS A 186 -49.77 4.33 2.99
C LYS A 186 -49.11 5.31 2.06
N LEU A 187 -47.90 5.81 2.45
CA LEU A 187 -47.11 6.72 1.62
C LEU A 187 -46.67 6.07 0.30
N GLU A 188 -46.30 4.80 0.31
CA GLU A 188 -45.97 4.06 -0.91
C GLU A 188 -47.14 3.97 -1.88
N SER A 189 -48.35 3.65 -1.34
CA SER A 189 -49.56 3.63 -2.16
C SER A 189 -49.90 5.00 -2.76
N GLU A 190 -49.70 6.08 -1.99
CA GLU A 190 -49.87 7.45 -2.50
C GLU A 190 -48.84 7.79 -3.60
N ILE A 191 -47.58 7.39 -3.42
CA ILE A 191 -46.53 7.56 -4.43
C ILE A 191 -46.88 6.80 -5.70
N GLU A 192 -47.29 5.53 -5.61
CA GLU A 192 -47.70 4.71 -6.75
C GLU A 192 -48.87 5.34 -7.53
N ASN A 193 -49.88 5.84 -6.80
CA ASN A 193 -51.01 6.54 -7.43
C ASN A 193 -50.57 7.84 -8.15
N ASN A 194 -49.65 8.59 -7.58
CA ASN A 194 -49.11 9.80 -8.23
C ASN A 194 -48.28 9.48 -9.46
N ILE A 195 -47.46 8.42 -9.41
CA ILE A 195 -46.67 7.94 -10.58
C ILE A 195 -47.63 7.46 -11.67
N PHE A 196 -48.70 6.76 -11.35
CA PHE A 196 -49.71 6.34 -12.31
C PHE A 196 -50.31 7.55 -13.04
N LYS A 197 -50.73 8.60 -12.31
CA LYS A 197 -51.25 9.85 -12.88
C LYS A 197 -50.24 10.55 -13.78
N ILE A 198 -48.96 10.59 -13.41
CA ILE A 198 -47.87 11.15 -14.24
C ILE A 198 -47.78 10.39 -15.56
N ASN A 199 -47.77 9.06 -15.55
CA ASN A 199 -47.71 8.25 -16.76
C ASN A 199 -48.93 8.42 -17.66
N GLU A 200 -50.11 8.51 -17.08
CA GLU A 200 -51.34 8.80 -17.84
C GLU A 200 -51.22 10.16 -18.55
N ASN A 201 -50.67 11.15 -17.88
CA ASN A 201 -50.46 12.47 -18.51
C ASN A 201 -49.36 12.45 -19.57
N VAL A 202 -48.24 11.70 -19.37
CA VAL A 202 -47.20 11.52 -20.37
C VAL A 202 -47.75 10.85 -21.64
N SER A 203 -48.58 9.82 -21.52
CA SER A 203 -49.20 9.14 -22.64
C SER A 203 -50.18 10.02 -23.44
N LYS A 204 -50.71 11.09 -22.81
CA LYS A 204 -51.58 12.08 -23.46
C LYS A 204 -50.84 13.17 -24.22
N LEU A 205 -49.52 13.30 -24.06
CA LEU A 205 -48.75 14.27 -24.85
C LEU A 205 -48.83 13.97 -26.33
N SER A 206 -49.12 14.99 -27.15
CA SER A 206 -49.34 14.83 -28.59
C SER A 206 -48.17 14.14 -29.30
N SER A 207 -46.93 14.50 -28.96
CA SER A 207 -45.74 13.87 -29.51
C SER A 207 -45.60 12.38 -29.16
N ILE A 208 -45.95 12.00 -27.93
CA ILE A 208 -45.91 10.59 -27.51
C ILE A 208 -47.02 9.80 -28.19
N LYS A 209 -48.24 10.36 -28.27
CA LYS A 209 -49.39 9.73 -28.93
C LYS A 209 -49.14 9.51 -30.44
N GLU A 210 -48.51 10.46 -31.10
CA GLU A 210 -48.10 10.33 -32.49
C GLU A 210 -47.13 9.16 -32.70
N VAL A 211 -46.07 9.07 -31.89
CA VAL A 211 -45.11 7.97 -31.96
C VAL A 211 -45.74 6.62 -31.65
N GLN A 212 -46.64 6.54 -30.62
CA GLN A 212 -47.39 5.31 -30.30
C GLN A 212 -48.22 4.84 -31.50
N THR A 213 -48.93 5.77 -32.14
CA THR A 213 -49.77 5.46 -33.32
C THR A 213 -48.95 4.96 -34.50
N LEU A 214 -47.82 5.62 -34.79
CA LEU A 214 -46.92 5.21 -35.85
C LEU A 214 -46.25 3.85 -35.56
N LEU A 215 -45.81 3.61 -34.30
CA LEU A 215 -45.25 2.33 -33.90
C LEU A 215 -46.26 1.19 -34.01
N THR A 216 -47.49 1.43 -33.57
CA THR A 216 -48.56 0.43 -33.66
C THR A 216 -48.85 0.08 -35.14
N LYS A 217 -48.99 1.09 -35.98
CA LYS A 217 -49.25 0.89 -37.43
C LYS A 217 -48.10 0.12 -38.08
N ASN A 218 -46.87 0.55 -37.89
CA ASN A 218 -45.70 -0.11 -38.48
C ASN A 218 -45.51 -1.54 -37.94
N TYR A 219 -45.78 -1.79 -36.66
CA TYR A 219 -45.74 -3.14 -36.10
C TYR A 219 -46.77 -4.05 -36.76
N GLN A 220 -48.01 -3.57 -36.96
CA GLN A 220 -49.07 -4.33 -37.60
C GLN A 220 -48.78 -4.68 -39.07
N GLU A 221 -47.95 -3.90 -39.75
CA GLU A 221 -47.47 -4.24 -41.12
C GLU A 221 -46.58 -5.50 -41.13
N TYR A 222 -45.81 -5.74 -40.03
CA TYR A 222 -44.96 -6.94 -39.89
C TYR A 222 -45.70 -8.12 -39.27
N LYS A 223 -46.61 -7.82 -38.35
CA LYS A 223 -47.39 -8.84 -37.64
C LYS A 223 -48.82 -8.32 -37.38
N PRO A 224 -49.79 -8.78 -38.15
CA PRO A 224 -51.21 -8.31 -38.03
C PRO A 224 -51.82 -8.89 -36.75
N GLU A 225 -51.74 -8.12 -35.65
CA GLU A 225 -52.35 -8.42 -34.35
C GLU A 225 -53.20 -7.23 -33.92
N GLU A 226 -54.37 -7.51 -33.28
CA GLU A 226 -55.21 -6.48 -32.67
C GLU A 226 -54.66 -6.02 -31.34
N LEU A 227 -53.58 -5.19 -31.38
CA LEU A 227 -52.96 -4.59 -30.19
C LEU A 227 -52.58 -3.14 -30.46
N SER A 228 -52.40 -2.37 -29.40
CA SER A 228 -51.83 -1.04 -29.42
C SER A 228 -50.53 -1.02 -28.63
N ILE A 229 -49.51 -0.33 -29.16
CA ILE A 229 -48.23 -0.14 -28.48
C ILE A 229 -48.29 1.15 -27.66
N GLU A 230 -48.12 1.04 -26.37
CA GLU A 230 -48.12 2.18 -25.42
C GLU A 230 -46.69 2.44 -24.92
N LEU A 231 -46.30 3.70 -24.88
CA LEU A 231 -45.06 4.15 -24.27
C LEU A 231 -45.34 4.57 -22.81
N LYS A 232 -44.70 3.90 -21.88
CA LYS A 232 -44.82 4.20 -20.42
C LYS A 232 -43.46 4.51 -19.83
N SER A 233 -43.43 5.35 -18.81
CA SER A 233 -42.19 5.63 -18.10
C SER A 233 -41.68 4.38 -17.37
N GLU A 234 -40.38 4.15 -17.41
CA GLU A 234 -39.71 3.04 -16.73
C GLU A 234 -39.92 3.02 -15.21
N ILE A 235 -40.24 4.17 -14.62
CA ILE A 235 -40.57 4.31 -13.19
C ILE A 235 -41.75 3.42 -12.79
N VAL A 236 -42.77 3.24 -13.65
CA VAL A 236 -43.92 2.37 -13.35
C VAL A 236 -43.57 0.90 -13.43
N VAL A 237 -42.72 0.53 -14.39
CA VAL A 237 -42.36 -0.87 -14.64
C VAL A 237 -41.44 -1.40 -13.54
N ASN A 238 -40.52 -0.59 -13.08
CA ASN A 238 -39.44 -1.00 -12.14
C ASN A 238 -39.65 -0.51 -10.69
N GLY A 239 -40.70 0.27 -10.43
CA GLY A 239 -40.96 0.93 -9.16
C GLY A 239 -40.07 2.15 -8.90
N PHE A 240 -40.54 3.11 -8.10
CA PHE A 240 -39.82 4.36 -7.81
C PHE A 240 -38.47 4.14 -7.09
N MET A 241 -38.37 3.10 -6.26
CA MET A 241 -37.17 2.74 -5.53
C MET A 241 -35.97 2.47 -6.46
N ASN A 242 -36.21 2.02 -7.69
CA ASN A 242 -35.14 1.70 -8.64
C ASN A 242 -34.39 2.94 -9.15
N ASN A 243 -35.03 4.10 -9.09
CA ASN A 243 -34.51 5.36 -9.60
C ASN A 243 -34.02 6.30 -8.48
N LEU A 244 -33.94 5.83 -7.24
CA LEU A 244 -33.32 6.59 -6.17
C LEU A 244 -31.83 6.73 -6.43
N VAL A 245 -31.35 7.97 -6.39
CA VAL A 245 -29.92 8.32 -6.49
C VAL A 245 -29.58 9.31 -5.37
N PRO A 246 -28.36 9.26 -4.83
CA PRO A 246 -27.95 10.18 -3.78
C PRO A 246 -27.74 11.61 -4.35
N TYR A 247 -28.40 12.58 -3.74
CA TYR A 247 -28.18 14.01 -3.95
C TYR A 247 -27.51 14.64 -2.72
N ILE A 248 -26.81 15.74 -2.92
CA ILE A 248 -26.18 16.51 -1.86
C ILE A 248 -27.03 17.76 -1.60
N LYS A 249 -27.26 18.06 -0.34
CA LYS A 249 -27.80 19.32 0.12
C LYS A 249 -26.82 19.93 1.12
N TRP A 250 -26.44 21.17 0.91
CA TRP A 250 -25.66 21.93 1.88
C TRP A 250 -26.56 22.45 3.00
N ASN A 251 -26.06 22.53 4.23
CA ASN A 251 -26.88 22.90 5.38
C ASN A 251 -27.56 24.28 5.22
N ASP A 252 -26.88 25.19 4.51
CA ASP A 252 -27.30 26.59 4.31
C ASP A 252 -27.95 26.81 2.91
N ASP A 253 -28.28 25.74 2.18
CA ASP A 253 -28.85 25.81 0.85
C ASP A 253 -30.16 24.98 0.79
N GLU A 254 -31.19 25.51 0.16
CA GLU A 254 -32.45 24.78 -0.04
C GLU A 254 -32.41 23.85 -1.27
N ASN A 255 -31.41 24.00 -2.12
CA ASN A 255 -31.30 23.24 -3.36
C ASN A 255 -30.62 21.89 -3.17
N TYR A 256 -30.98 20.94 -4.02
CA TYR A 256 -30.37 19.62 -4.13
C TYR A 256 -29.48 19.57 -5.36
N TYR A 257 -28.26 19.06 -5.18
CA TYR A 257 -27.29 18.96 -6.26
C TYR A 257 -26.98 17.48 -6.56
N PRO A 258 -26.88 17.09 -7.82
CA PRO A 258 -26.38 15.77 -8.16
C PRO A 258 -25.00 15.55 -7.51
N THR A 259 -24.73 14.34 -7.07
CA THR A 259 -23.40 14.00 -6.56
C THR A 259 -22.39 14.10 -7.70
N SER A 260 -21.80 15.27 -7.86
CA SER A 260 -20.77 15.55 -8.87
C SER A 260 -19.38 15.45 -8.25
N GLY A 261 -18.40 15.05 -9.07
CA GLY A 261 -17.02 14.85 -8.66
C GLY A 261 -16.72 13.43 -8.20
N ASP A 262 -15.81 12.78 -8.93
CA ASP A 262 -15.48 11.36 -8.75
C ASP A 262 -14.95 11.04 -7.37
N GLY A 263 -14.16 11.94 -6.78
CA GLY A 263 -13.64 11.76 -5.42
C GLY A 263 -14.75 11.68 -4.37
N ARG A 264 -15.79 12.53 -4.49
CA ARG A 264 -16.95 12.51 -3.58
C ARG A 264 -17.79 11.26 -3.78
N LYS A 265 -18.07 10.88 -5.02
CA LYS A 265 -18.76 9.62 -5.35
C LYS A 265 -18.04 8.42 -4.75
N LYS A 266 -16.70 8.42 -4.82
CA LYS A 266 -15.87 7.35 -4.27
C LYS A 266 -15.97 7.27 -2.75
N ILE A 267 -15.87 8.39 -2.03
CA ILE A 267 -16.02 8.41 -0.57
C ILE A 267 -17.44 7.96 -0.15
N LEU A 268 -18.47 8.40 -0.88
CA LEU A 268 -19.85 7.93 -0.63
C LEU A 268 -19.99 6.42 -0.88
N SER A 269 -19.30 5.85 -1.86
CA SER A 269 -19.28 4.41 -2.10
C SER A 269 -18.65 3.64 -0.92
N TYR A 270 -17.59 4.16 -0.30
CA TYR A 270 -17.02 3.57 0.92
C TYR A 270 -17.98 3.67 2.10
N ALA A 271 -18.63 4.82 2.31
CA ALA A 271 -19.63 5.00 3.35
C ALA A 271 -20.82 4.03 3.16
N LEU A 272 -21.27 3.87 1.92
CA LEU A 272 -22.33 2.94 1.56
C LEU A 272 -21.94 1.48 1.84
N ASN A 273 -20.75 1.05 1.42
CA ASN A 273 -20.25 -0.30 1.68
C ASN A 273 -20.14 -0.57 3.19
N LYS A 274 -19.74 0.43 4.00
CA LYS A 274 -19.73 0.32 5.46
C LYS A 274 -21.12 0.07 6.02
N ILE A 275 -22.12 0.86 5.62
CA ILE A 275 -23.53 0.71 6.04
C ILE A 275 -24.05 -0.69 5.67
N ILE A 276 -23.79 -1.14 4.45
CA ILE A 276 -24.20 -2.47 3.96
C ILE A 276 -23.60 -3.56 4.82
N THR A 277 -22.30 -3.47 5.11
CA THR A 277 -21.58 -4.46 5.94
C THR A 277 -22.16 -4.51 7.36
N GLU A 278 -22.34 -3.38 8.01
CA GLU A 278 -22.83 -3.29 9.39
C GLU A 278 -24.29 -3.74 9.53
N LYS A 279 -25.13 -3.49 8.53
CA LYS A 279 -26.54 -3.89 8.56
C LYS A 279 -26.76 -5.36 8.18
N ASN A 280 -26.12 -5.84 7.12
CA ASN A 280 -26.55 -7.07 6.46
C ASN A 280 -25.61 -8.25 6.66
N TYR A 281 -24.34 -8.03 7.00
CA TYR A 281 -23.35 -9.10 7.10
C TYR A 281 -22.84 -9.34 8.53
N LYS A 282 -23.71 -9.16 9.53
CA LYS A 282 -23.39 -9.36 10.96
C LYS A 282 -22.92 -10.78 11.29
N ILE A 283 -23.37 -11.76 10.51
CA ILE A 283 -23.09 -13.19 10.73
C ILE A 283 -21.96 -13.70 9.82
N GLN A 284 -21.66 -12.98 8.74
CA GLN A 284 -20.61 -13.39 7.79
C GLN A 284 -19.27 -12.71 8.08
N ILE A 285 -18.20 -13.40 7.70
CA ILE A 285 -16.84 -12.84 7.75
C ILE A 285 -16.63 -12.03 6.48
N VAL A 286 -16.61 -10.71 6.62
CA VAL A 286 -16.43 -9.80 5.47
C VAL A 286 -14.96 -9.58 5.20
N ILE A 287 -14.52 -9.82 3.95
CA ILE A 287 -13.17 -9.54 3.47
C ILE A 287 -13.28 -8.49 2.36
N TYR A 288 -12.59 -7.36 2.55
CA TYR A 288 -12.52 -6.30 1.57
C TYR A 288 -11.37 -6.55 0.60
N LEU A 289 -11.64 -6.52 -0.68
CA LEU A 289 -10.64 -6.48 -1.75
C LEU A 289 -10.71 -5.09 -2.37
N ILE A 290 -9.69 -4.27 -2.13
CA ILE A 290 -9.68 -2.85 -2.49
C ILE A 290 -8.57 -2.62 -3.50
N GLU A 291 -8.95 -2.12 -4.67
CA GLU A 291 -8.00 -1.87 -5.75
C GLU A 291 -7.88 -0.36 -5.99
N GLU A 292 -6.65 0.14 -5.88
CA GLU A 292 -6.25 1.53 -6.12
C GLU A 292 -7.25 2.56 -5.56
N PRO A 293 -7.47 2.59 -4.25
CA PRO A 293 -8.46 3.46 -3.62
C PRO A 293 -8.16 4.95 -3.79
N GLU A 294 -6.92 5.30 -4.09
CA GLU A 294 -6.46 6.67 -4.32
C GLU A 294 -6.98 7.31 -5.60
N ASN A 295 -7.40 6.53 -6.59
CA ASN A 295 -7.86 7.06 -7.88
C ASN A 295 -8.99 8.07 -7.67
N SER A 296 -8.86 9.25 -8.30
CA SER A 296 -9.77 10.39 -8.19
C SER A 296 -9.89 11.01 -6.79
N LEU A 297 -9.03 10.66 -5.83
CA LEU A 297 -9.02 11.25 -4.50
C LEU A 297 -7.93 12.31 -4.35
N HIS A 298 -8.31 13.49 -3.87
CA HIS A 298 -7.36 14.50 -3.41
C HIS A 298 -6.54 13.99 -2.21
N ASN A 299 -5.34 14.51 -2.02
CA ASN A 299 -4.39 14.08 -0.99
C ASN A 299 -4.99 14.00 0.43
N SER A 300 -5.79 15.00 0.82
CA SER A 300 -6.47 14.99 2.13
C SER A 300 -7.48 13.85 2.28
N MET A 301 -8.21 13.53 1.21
CA MET A 301 -9.16 12.41 1.19
C MET A 301 -8.45 11.06 1.25
N GLN A 302 -7.28 10.93 0.61
CA GLN A 302 -6.46 9.72 0.72
C GLN A 302 -6.00 9.48 2.16
N MET A 303 -5.57 10.54 2.88
CA MET A 303 -5.19 10.41 4.30
C MET A 303 -6.39 10.07 5.19
N MET A 304 -7.56 10.63 4.93
CA MET A 304 -8.78 10.25 5.65
C MET A 304 -9.16 8.79 5.38
N LEU A 305 -9.05 8.34 4.13
CA LEU A 305 -9.31 6.95 3.76
C LEU A 305 -8.31 6.00 4.44
N SER A 306 -7.03 6.37 4.54
CA SER A 306 -6.03 5.63 5.32
C SER A 306 -6.51 5.41 6.77
N GLN A 307 -6.99 6.47 7.44
CA GLN A 307 -7.53 6.36 8.79
C GLN A 307 -8.73 5.40 8.86
N GLN A 308 -9.65 5.48 7.91
CA GLN A 308 -10.81 4.58 7.88
C GLN A 308 -10.38 3.11 7.71
N LEU A 309 -9.50 2.82 6.75
CA LEU A 309 -9.07 1.45 6.44
C LEU A 309 -8.27 0.81 7.59
N PHE A 310 -7.34 1.55 8.18
CA PHE A 310 -6.44 0.96 9.18
C PHE A 310 -6.97 1.02 10.61
N LEU A 311 -7.86 1.96 10.95
CA LEU A 311 -8.30 2.17 12.33
C LEU A 311 -9.74 1.71 12.60
N GLN A 312 -10.61 1.57 11.58
CA GLN A 312 -12.00 1.19 11.80
C GLN A 312 -12.20 -0.33 11.84
N PRO A 313 -12.93 -0.87 12.82
CA PRO A 313 -13.14 -2.32 12.98
C PRO A 313 -13.87 -2.98 11.80
N VAL A 314 -14.65 -2.24 11.03
CA VAL A 314 -15.36 -2.79 9.86
C VAL A 314 -14.37 -3.33 8.81
N TYR A 315 -13.15 -2.79 8.76
CA TYR A 315 -12.07 -3.21 7.86
C TYR A 315 -11.07 -4.14 8.56
N ASN A 316 -11.56 -5.11 9.35
CA ASN A 316 -10.70 -6.08 10.04
C ASN A 316 -9.93 -6.99 9.09
N TYR A 317 -10.52 -7.33 7.93
CA TYR A 317 -9.90 -8.16 6.92
C TYR A 317 -9.91 -7.44 5.58
N PHE A 318 -8.74 -7.13 5.07
CA PHE A 318 -8.65 -6.55 3.73
C PHE A 318 -7.37 -6.95 2.98
N PHE A 319 -7.48 -6.90 1.66
CA PHE A 319 -6.38 -6.90 0.71
C PHE A 319 -6.47 -5.62 -0.10
N LEU A 320 -5.42 -4.84 -0.07
CA LEU A 320 -5.33 -3.51 -0.65
C LEU A 320 -4.20 -3.45 -1.67
N THR A 321 -4.51 -3.07 -2.91
CA THR A 321 -3.48 -2.64 -3.88
C THR A 321 -3.46 -1.12 -3.92
N THR A 322 -2.30 -0.51 -3.90
CA THR A 322 -2.16 0.94 -3.95
C THR A 322 -0.82 1.36 -4.58
N HIS A 323 -0.82 2.51 -5.21
CA HIS A 323 0.36 3.25 -5.66
C HIS A 323 0.55 4.55 -4.85
N SER A 324 -0.33 4.84 -3.88
CA SER A 324 -0.24 6.04 -3.07
C SER A 324 0.42 5.79 -1.71
N PRO A 325 1.57 6.40 -1.43
CA PRO A 325 2.16 6.39 -0.09
C PRO A 325 1.20 6.87 1.00
N LYS A 326 0.33 7.84 0.69
CA LYS A 326 -0.58 8.47 1.66
C LYS A 326 -1.63 7.51 2.22
N ILE A 327 -2.04 6.52 1.44
CA ILE A 327 -2.95 5.47 1.90
C ILE A 327 -2.31 4.62 3.01
N LEU A 328 -0.98 4.57 3.10
CA LEU A 328 -0.23 3.75 4.06
C LEU A 328 0.19 4.50 5.33
N TYR A 329 -0.12 5.80 5.47
CA TYR A 329 0.35 6.61 6.61
C TYR A 329 -0.14 6.09 7.98
N GLU A 330 -1.26 5.40 8.03
CA GLU A 330 -1.81 4.80 9.26
C GLU A 330 -1.52 3.30 9.40
N MET A 331 -0.73 2.70 8.50
CA MET A 331 -0.41 1.27 8.57
C MET A 331 0.26 0.91 9.90
N ASP A 332 -0.17 -0.20 10.47
CA ASP A 332 0.40 -0.87 11.63
C ASP A 332 -0.17 -2.29 11.66
N GLU A 333 0.58 -3.26 12.16
CA GLU A 333 0.20 -4.69 12.14
C GLU A 333 -0.31 -5.15 10.78
N THR A 334 0.40 -4.75 9.73
CA THR A 334 0.00 -4.90 8.33
C THR A 334 1.00 -5.79 7.60
N GLN A 335 0.51 -6.78 6.87
CA GLN A 335 1.33 -7.57 5.98
C GLN A 335 1.63 -6.78 4.71
N LEU A 336 2.88 -6.45 4.50
CA LEU A 336 3.38 -5.82 3.28
C LEU A 336 3.80 -6.92 2.31
N ILE A 337 3.23 -6.92 1.11
CA ILE A 337 3.44 -7.95 0.09
C ILE A 337 3.99 -7.28 -1.16
N ARG A 338 5.25 -7.53 -1.48
CA ARG A 338 5.88 -7.06 -2.70
C ARG A 338 5.85 -8.16 -3.75
N ILE A 339 5.29 -7.86 -4.91
CA ILE A 339 5.33 -8.74 -6.08
C ILE A 339 6.35 -8.17 -7.06
N THR A 340 7.29 -9.02 -7.50
CA THR A 340 8.32 -8.64 -8.48
C THR A 340 8.07 -9.35 -9.79
N ASP A 341 8.30 -8.63 -10.88
CA ASP A 341 8.23 -9.18 -12.24
C ASP A 341 9.58 -9.79 -12.62
N ASN A 342 9.75 -11.04 -12.26
CA ASN A 342 10.77 -11.88 -12.86
C ASN A 342 10.05 -13.00 -13.60
N SER A 343 10.66 -13.61 -14.59
CA SER A 343 10.09 -14.69 -15.43
C SER A 343 9.33 -15.80 -14.67
N ASN A 344 9.37 -15.78 -13.34
CA ASN A 344 8.70 -16.66 -12.39
C ASN A 344 8.11 -15.88 -11.21
N SER A 345 7.35 -14.83 -11.41
CA SER A 345 6.77 -13.94 -10.38
C SER A 345 7.10 -14.34 -8.93
N LYS A 346 7.97 -13.59 -8.26
CA LYS A 346 8.32 -13.84 -6.86
C LYS A 346 7.57 -12.89 -5.95
N SER A 347 7.18 -13.37 -4.79
CA SER A 347 6.61 -12.53 -3.74
C SER A 347 7.53 -12.50 -2.53
N PHE A 348 7.57 -11.35 -1.90
CA PHE A 348 8.21 -11.14 -0.62
C PHE A 348 7.18 -10.54 0.31
N SER A 349 7.10 -11.04 1.53
CA SER A 349 6.13 -10.55 2.50
C SER A 349 6.78 -10.28 3.85
N TYR A 350 6.29 -9.25 4.53
CA TYR A 350 6.77 -8.84 5.84
C TYR A 350 5.63 -8.27 6.68
N LEU A 351 5.45 -8.80 7.90
CA LEU A 351 4.50 -8.26 8.85
C LEU A 351 5.10 -7.01 9.52
N TYR A 352 4.73 -5.86 8.98
CA TYR A 352 5.16 -4.57 9.52
C TYR A 352 4.39 -4.23 10.79
N LYS A 353 5.14 -3.93 11.85
CA LYS A 353 4.62 -3.36 13.11
C LYS A 353 5.41 -2.11 13.43
N VAL A 354 4.73 -1.04 13.81
CA VAL A 354 5.38 0.19 14.25
C VAL A 354 6.15 -0.11 15.55
N PRO A 355 7.49 0.09 15.58
CA PRO A 355 8.28 -0.13 16.79
C PRO A 355 7.76 0.71 17.96
N LYS A 356 7.88 0.19 19.19
CA LYS A 356 7.30 0.83 20.39
C LYS A 356 7.78 2.26 20.57
N GLU A 357 9.06 2.52 20.33
CA GLU A 357 9.71 3.82 20.43
C GLU A 357 9.19 4.86 19.39
N TYR A 358 8.58 4.40 18.31
CA TYR A 358 8.04 5.27 17.23
C TYR A 358 6.50 5.37 17.24
N LYS A 359 5.79 4.80 18.23
CA LYS A 359 4.32 4.87 18.26
C LYS A 359 3.77 6.30 18.21
N THR A 360 4.41 7.25 18.89
CA THR A 360 4.06 8.68 18.85
C THR A 360 4.46 9.37 17.54
N LEU A 361 5.44 8.82 16.82
CA LEU A 361 5.95 9.32 15.54
C LEU A 361 5.49 8.46 14.36
N LYS A 362 4.47 7.62 14.54
CA LYS A 362 3.99 6.65 13.55
C LYS A 362 3.83 7.27 12.15
N LYS A 363 3.14 8.39 12.04
CA LYS A 363 2.92 9.03 10.73
C LYS A 363 4.21 9.48 10.06
N LYS A 364 5.18 9.98 10.84
CA LYS A 364 6.47 10.42 10.31
C LYS A 364 7.28 9.23 9.79
N LEU A 365 7.36 8.14 10.55
CA LEU A 365 8.02 6.91 10.14
C LEU A 365 7.32 6.30 8.90
N ASN A 366 6.00 6.16 8.95
CA ASN A 366 5.23 5.58 7.85
C ASN A 366 5.31 6.42 6.57
N LYS A 367 5.42 7.74 6.66
CA LYS A 367 5.62 8.61 5.48
C LYS A 367 6.89 8.19 4.74
N GLY A 368 8.04 8.18 5.40
CA GLY A 368 9.30 7.80 4.76
C GLY A 368 9.29 6.35 4.26
N LEU A 369 8.78 5.41 5.08
CA LEU A 369 8.65 4.01 4.67
C LEU A 369 7.77 3.85 3.43
N SER A 370 6.57 4.42 3.44
CA SER A 370 5.60 4.24 2.37
C SER A 370 6.06 4.86 1.03
N GLU A 371 6.74 6.01 1.07
CA GLU A 371 7.32 6.61 -0.14
C GLU A 371 8.37 5.69 -0.77
N SER A 372 9.23 5.09 0.04
CA SER A 372 10.32 4.23 -0.43
C SER A 372 9.89 2.84 -0.94
N LEU A 373 8.72 2.33 -0.51
CA LEU A 373 8.23 0.99 -0.88
C LEU A 373 8.05 0.78 -2.39
N PHE A 374 7.83 1.84 -3.14
CA PHE A 374 7.56 1.78 -4.59
C PHE A 374 8.81 1.79 -5.45
N TYR A 375 10.00 1.81 -4.82
CA TYR A 375 11.28 1.84 -5.51
C TYR A 375 12.07 0.54 -5.31
N ASN A 376 13.03 0.30 -6.20
CA ASN A 376 13.88 -0.90 -6.16
C ASN A 376 15.14 -0.67 -5.34
N GLU A 377 15.65 0.55 -5.34
CA GLU A 377 16.87 0.96 -4.65
C GLU A 377 16.64 2.27 -3.89
N VAL A 378 17.06 2.30 -2.63
CA VAL A 378 16.87 3.47 -1.75
C VAL A 378 18.20 3.90 -1.16
N LEU A 379 18.55 5.19 -1.33
CA LEU A 379 19.68 5.82 -0.64
C LEU A 379 19.16 6.57 0.58
N LEU A 380 19.57 6.13 1.76
CA LEU A 380 19.20 6.70 3.06
C LEU A 380 20.28 7.68 3.53
N VAL A 381 19.86 8.88 3.94
CA VAL A 381 20.70 9.91 4.54
C VAL A 381 20.09 10.42 5.84
N GLU A 382 20.93 10.94 6.74
CA GLU A 382 20.46 11.39 8.07
C GLU A 382 19.77 12.76 8.01
N GLY A 383 20.38 13.71 7.33
CA GLY A 383 20.03 15.12 7.42
C GLY A 383 19.74 15.78 6.08
N ALA A 384 19.25 17.03 6.20
CA ALA A 384 18.84 17.81 5.04
C ALA A 384 20.02 18.25 4.15
N SER A 385 21.21 18.42 4.72
CA SER A 385 22.40 18.84 3.94
C SER A 385 22.88 17.72 3.01
N GLU A 386 22.88 16.46 3.50
CA GLU A 386 23.17 15.29 2.66
C GLU A 386 22.10 15.14 1.57
N TYR A 387 20.83 15.28 1.94
CA TYR A 387 19.73 15.17 1.00
C TYR A 387 19.87 16.16 -0.16
N VAL A 388 20.03 17.44 0.14
CA VAL A 388 20.11 18.50 -0.88
C VAL A 388 21.35 18.35 -1.76
N LEU A 389 22.49 18.00 -1.18
CA LEU A 389 23.72 17.76 -1.94
C LEU A 389 23.57 16.55 -2.89
N PHE A 390 23.08 15.44 -2.37
CA PHE A 390 22.97 14.21 -3.16
C PHE A 390 21.88 14.32 -4.22
N GLU A 391 20.75 14.96 -3.91
CA GLU A 391 19.72 15.26 -4.90
C GLU A 391 20.26 16.12 -6.04
N ALA A 392 21.00 17.18 -5.73
CA ALA A 392 21.60 18.06 -6.74
C ALA A 392 22.61 17.30 -7.64
N VAL A 393 23.41 16.42 -7.07
CA VAL A 393 24.33 15.56 -7.83
C VAL A 393 23.54 14.58 -8.71
N LEU A 394 22.56 13.88 -8.16
CA LEU A 394 21.74 12.90 -8.89
C LEU A 394 21.01 13.55 -10.07
N LEU A 395 20.38 14.71 -9.86
CA LEU A 395 19.70 15.47 -10.93
C LEU A 395 20.62 15.89 -12.08
N LYS A 396 21.93 16.09 -11.83
CA LYS A 396 22.90 16.42 -12.88
C LYS A 396 23.48 15.19 -13.58
N VAL A 397 23.67 14.09 -12.83
CA VAL A 397 24.30 12.85 -13.33
C VAL A 397 23.27 11.88 -13.93
N ILE A 398 22.11 11.75 -13.28
CA ILE A 398 20.99 10.91 -13.72
C ILE A 398 19.68 11.68 -13.48
N PRO A 399 19.29 12.58 -14.38
CA PRO A 399 18.10 13.45 -14.18
C PRO A 399 16.80 12.67 -13.89
N ASN A 400 16.71 11.44 -14.36
CA ASN A 400 15.51 10.60 -14.23
C ASN A 400 15.72 9.43 -13.25
N TYR A 401 16.53 9.58 -12.20
CA TYR A 401 16.87 8.47 -11.29
C TYR A 401 15.64 7.83 -10.64
N GLU A 402 14.59 8.60 -10.34
CA GLU A 402 13.33 8.07 -9.79
C GLU A 402 12.61 7.14 -10.77
N THR A 403 12.58 7.47 -12.06
CA THR A 403 11.95 6.60 -13.08
C THR A 403 12.74 5.31 -13.32
N LEU A 404 14.01 5.28 -12.92
CA LEU A 404 14.85 4.08 -12.90
C LEU A 404 14.64 3.23 -11.62
N GLY A 405 13.67 3.59 -10.79
CA GLY A 405 13.36 2.87 -9.57
C GLY A 405 14.32 3.16 -8.42
N LYS A 406 15.01 4.29 -8.43
CA LYS A 406 15.92 4.76 -7.37
C LYS A 406 15.27 5.86 -6.56
N PHE A 407 15.49 5.88 -5.25
CA PHE A 407 14.90 6.89 -4.34
C PHE A 407 15.91 7.38 -3.32
N LEU A 408 15.96 8.68 -3.12
CA LEU A 408 16.74 9.32 -2.06
C LEU A 408 15.81 9.64 -0.89
N LEU A 409 16.11 9.11 0.30
CA LEU A 409 15.29 9.28 1.50
C LEU A 409 16.07 9.90 2.64
N GLN A 410 15.60 11.05 3.13
CA GLN A 410 16.03 11.65 4.38
C GLN A 410 15.25 11.04 5.54
N THR A 411 15.95 10.56 6.58
CA THR A 411 15.30 9.89 7.74
C THR A 411 14.79 10.83 8.82
N ASP A 412 15.14 12.11 8.78
CA ASP A 412 14.64 13.17 9.66
C ASP A 412 14.76 12.87 11.17
N GLY A 413 15.89 12.28 11.57
CA GLY A 413 16.16 11.92 12.97
C GLY A 413 15.48 10.62 13.42
N ILE A 414 14.86 9.86 12.51
CA ILE A 414 14.48 8.46 12.75
C ILE A 414 15.71 7.58 12.47
N ASN A 415 15.96 6.60 13.35
CA ASN A 415 17.06 5.65 13.11
C ASN A 415 16.85 4.87 11.80
N PHE A 416 17.92 4.49 11.13
CA PHE A 416 17.89 3.67 9.92
C PHE A 416 17.31 2.26 10.13
N LYS A 417 17.38 1.72 11.33
CA LYS A 417 17.02 0.32 11.63
C LYS A 417 15.63 -0.09 11.13
N PRO A 418 14.53 0.65 11.40
CA PRO A 418 13.20 0.27 10.89
C PRO A 418 13.12 0.16 9.37
N TYR A 419 13.86 1.02 8.67
CA TYR A 419 13.93 1.01 7.19
C TYR A 419 14.70 -0.22 6.69
N VAL A 420 15.88 -0.47 7.26
CA VAL A 420 16.75 -1.58 6.85
C VAL A 420 16.11 -2.94 7.09
N GLU A 421 15.44 -3.15 8.22
CA GLU A 421 14.71 -4.38 8.52
C GLU A 421 13.64 -4.67 7.47
N LEU A 422 12.86 -3.66 7.12
CA LEU A 422 11.81 -3.76 6.11
C LEU A 422 12.41 -4.04 4.72
N TYR A 423 13.45 -3.31 4.32
CA TYR A 423 14.06 -3.47 2.99
C TYR A 423 14.70 -4.85 2.81
N LYS A 424 15.40 -5.36 3.83
CA LYS A 424 15.96 -6.73 3.81
C LYS A 424 14.87 -7.78 3.57
N LYS A 425 13.74 -7.68 4.26
CA LYS A 425 12.62 -8.62 4.15
C LYS A 425 11.89 -8.54 2.80
N LEU A 426 11.74 -7.34 2.27
CA LEU A 426 11.06 -7.09 1.00
C LEU A 426 11.99 -7.10 -0.22
N GLN A 427 13.29 -7.43 -0.03
CA GLN A 427 14.31 -7.44 -1.10
C GLN A 427 14.37 -6.09 -1.86
N ILE A 428 14.26 -4.97 -1.11
CA ILE A 428 14.55 -3.63 -1.61
C ILE A 428 16.03 -3.37 -1.35
N LYS A 429 16.77 -3.01 -2.37
CA LYS A 429 18.19 -2.68 -2.23
C LYS A 429 18.33 -1.33 -1.55
N TYR A 430 19.26 -1.22 -0.61
CA TYR A 430 19.46 0.02 0.12
C TYR A 430 20.93 0.39 0.21
N PHE A 431 21.18 1.69 0.36
CA PHE A 431 22.48 2.29 0.61
C PHE A 431 22.30 3.28 1.75
N ILE A 432 23.29 3.37 2.63
CA ILE A 432 23.23 4.27 3.79
C ILE A 432 24.47 5.11 3.84
N LYS A 433 24.31 6.43 3.95
CA LYS A 433 25.36 7.36 4.31
C LYS A 433 25.13 7.83 5.75
N THR A 434 26.16 7.75 6.58
CA THR A 434 26.10 8.13 7.99
C THR A 434 27.41 8.73 8.45
N ASP A 435 27.36 9.64 9.43
CA ASP A 435 28.53 10.33 9.96
C ASP A 435 29.21 9.57 11.11
N ASN A 436 30.52 9.80 11.26
CA ASN A 436 31.33 9.26 12.34
C ASN A 436 31.13 10.05 13.64
N ASP A 437 29.92 9.90 14.20
CA ASP A 437 29.49 10.65 15.36
C ASP A 437 30.04 10.08 16.68
N LEU A 438 30.45 11.01 17.54
CA LEU A 438 30.87 10.74 18.92
C LEU A 438 29.92 11.43 19.90
N LYS A 439 29.54 10.73 20.97
CA LYS A 439 28.67 11.30 22.01
C LYS A 439 29.29 11.20 23.38
N LEU A 440 29.48 12.36 24.02
CA LEU A 440 29.96 12.43 25.39
C LEU A 440 29.02 11.67 26.35
N LYS A 441 29.56 10.77 27.16
CA LYS A 441 28.79 10.05 28.19
C LYS A 441 28.28 10.98 29.27
N LYS A 442 27.03 10.76 29.68
CA LYS A 442 26.51 11.39 30.88
C LYS A 442 27.30 10.90 32.09
N ASN A 443 27.73 11.81 32.97
CA ASN A 443 28.45 11.51 34.21
C ASN A 443 29.88 10.92 34.08
N LYS A 444 30.46 10.91 32.87
CA LYS A 444 31.86 10.54 32.63
C LYS A 444 32.52 11.60 31.76
N PRO A 445 33.13 12.65 32.35
CA PRO A 445 33.83 13.68 31.56
C PRO A 445 34.93 13.01 30.72
N TYR A 446 35.15 13.52 29.54
CA TYR A 446 36.16 13.03 28.56
C TYR A 446 35.95 11.62 28.00
N THR A 447 34.82 10.94 28.31
CA THR A 447 34.50 9.61 27.73
C THR A 447 33.45 9.72 26.65
N TYR A 448 33.75 9.23 25.44
CA TYR A 448 32.87 9.32 24.27
C TYR A 448 32.45 7.95 23.77
N ASP A 449 31.16 7.78 23.52
CA ASP A 449 30.62 6.64 22.81
C ASP A 449 30.80 6.81 21.28
N LEU A 450 31.16 5.74 20.61
CA LEU A 450 31.38 5.68 19.14
C LEU A 450 30.03 5.48 18.42
N ILE A 451 29.17 6.50 18.44
CA ILE A 451 27.79 6.39 17.97
C ILE A 451 27.73 6.01 16.48
N GLY A 452 28.51 6.67 15.64
CA GLY A 452 28.52 6.37 14.20
C GLY A 452 28.93 4.93 13.88
N LEU A 453 30.01 4.44 14.50
CA LEU A 453 30.46 3.05 14.34
C LEU A 453 29.46 2.04 14.91
N ASN A 454 28.92 2.27 16.10
CA ASN A 454 27.98 1.37 16.74
C ASN A 454 26.66 1.31 15.93
N ARG A 455 26.21 2.42 15.35
CA ARG A 455 25.09 2.47 14.41
C ARG A 455 25.35 1.54 13.21
N CYS A 456 26.53 1.60 12.60
CA CYS A 456 26.87 0.73 11.47
C CYS A 456 26.89 -0.76 11.88
N VAL A 457 27.34 -1.07 13.09
CA VAL A 457 27.31 -2.45 13.64
C VAL A 457 25.89 -2.94 13.78
N GLU A 458 24.99 -2.15 14.39
CA GLU A 458 23.56 -2.50 14.56
C GLU A 458 22.84 -2.75 13.24
N LEU A 459 23.25 -2.10 12.15
CA LEU A 459 22.65 -2.24 10.82
C LEU A 459 23.21 -3.45 10.03
N THR A 460 24.42 -3.92 10.37
CA THR A 460 25.04 -5.06 9.67
C THR A 460 24.70 -6.41 10.27
N ASP A 461 24.68 -6.52 11.60
CA ASP A 461 24.51 -7.81 12.29
C ASP A 461 23.19 -7.84 13.07
N ASN A 462 22.40 -8.89 12.87
CA ASN A 462 21.23 -9.17 13.67
C ASN A 462 21.66 -9.59 15.09
N GLU A 463 21.23 -8.85 16.10
CA GLU A 463 21.06 -9.20 17.52
C GLU A 463 22.28 -9.58 18.40
N ASN A 464 23.46 -9.91 17.86
CA ASN A 464 24.62 -10.40 18.68
C ASN A 464 25.92 -9.62 18.52
N SER A 465 25.88 -8.42 17.97
CA SER A 465 27.12 -7.65 17.78
C SER A 465 27.51 -6.87 19.03
N ASN A 466 28.70 -7.14 19.56
CA ASN A 466 29.29 -6.32 20.61
C ASN A 466 29.55 -4.92 20.07
N HIS A 467 28.95 -3.92 20.70
CA HIS A 467 29.28 -2.52 20.43
C HIS A 467 30.76 -2.25 20.74
N PHE A 468 31.34 -1.30 20.01
CA PHE A 468 32.67 -0.81 20.33
C PHE A 468 32.66 -0.07 21.69
N ASP A 469 33.69 -0.29 22.50
CA ASP A 469 33.86 0.39 23.75
C ASP A 469 34.03 1.89 23.56
N SER A 470 33.61 2.63 24.60
CA SER A 470 33.82 4.07 24.66
C SER A 470 35.29 4.39 24.74
N ILE A 471 35.69 5.54 24.28
CA ILE A 471 37.05 6.02 24.27
C ILE A 471 37.23 7.23 25.20
N GLU A 472 38.40 7.37 25.74
CA GLU A 472 38.78 8.57 26.49
C GLU A 472 39.36 9.63 25.55
N PHE A 473 38.92 10.87 25.73
CA PHE A 473 39.43 12.03 25.00
C PHE A 473 39.59 13.21 25.98
N PRO A 474 40.76 13.34 26.60
CA PRO A 474 40.98 14.26 27.71
C PRO A 474 41.22 15.70 27.30
N VAL A 475 40.48 16.20 26.30
CA VAL A 475 40.53 17.59 25.85
C VAL A 475 39.26 18.31 26.27
N ASP A 476 39.40 19.44 26.96
CA ASP A 476 38.26 20.24 27.40
C ASP A 476 37.57 20.89 26.16
N LYS A 477 36.23 20.90 26.18
CA LYS A 477 35.45 21.56 25.12
C LYS A 477 35.75 23.06 24.99
N LYS A 478 36.27 23.69 26.03
CA LYS A 478 36.68 25.11 26.02
C LYS A 478 38.05 25.32 25.43
N ASP A 479 38.86 24.28 25.23
CA ASP A 479 40.16 24.37 24.62
C ASP A 479 40.02 24.87 23.14
N PRO A 480 40.75 25.93 22.75
CA PRO A 480 40.74 26.38 21.35
C PRO A 480 41.04 25.30 20.33
N LYS A 481 41.86 24.30 20.70
CA LYS A 481 42.24 23.17 19.84
C LYS A 481 41.23 22.02 19.86
N TYR A 482 40.18 22.07 20.69
CA TYR A 482 39.23 20.98 20.86
C TYR A 482 38.68 20.45 19.53
N LYS A 483 38.27 21.34 18.64
CA LYS A 483 37.70 20.94 17.33
C LYS A 483 38.72 20.23 16.43
N GLU A 484 39.95 20.73 16.39
CA GLU A 484 41.05 20.14 15.60
C GLU A 484 41.42 18.74 16.15
N GLU A 485 41.57 18.64 17.48
CA GLU A 485 41.90 17.37 18.13
C GLU A 485 40.75 16.34 18.01
N LEU A 486 39.48 16.79 18.09
CA LEU A 486 38.32 15.94 17.86
C LEU A 486 38.28 15.42 16.41
N LYS A 487 38.64 16.26 15.43
CA LYS A 487 38.76 15.85 14.04
C LYS A 487 39.82 14.75 13.87
N LYS A 488 41.01 14.95 14.40
CA LYS A 488 42.09 13.96 14.40
C LYS A 488 41.69 12.65 15.07
N LEU A 489 40.94 12.76 16.17
CA LEU A 489 40.40 11.60 16.87
C LEU A 489 39.47 10.78 15.98
N LYS A 490 38.49 11.42 15.31
CA LYS A 490 37.57 10.76 14.38
C LYS A 490 38.33 10.06 13.23
N GLU A 491 39.32 10.72 12.62
CA GLU A 491 40.18 10.10 11.60
C GLU A 491 40.93 8.89 12.11
N ASN A 492 41.50 8.97 13.33
CA ASN A 492 42.22 7.86 13.96
C ASN A 492 41.29 6.68 14.25
N ILE A 493 40.07 6.94 14.71
CA ILE A 493 39.02 5.93 14.93
C ILE A 493 38.68 5.25 13.60
N TYR A 494 38.42 6.00 12.55
CA TYR A 494 38.11 5.46 11.23
C TYR A 494 39.22 4.55 10.71
N ARG A 495 40.47 4.97 10.84
CA ARG A 495 41.67 4.16 10.43
C ARG A 495 41.84 2.93 11.32
N LYS A 496 41.71 3.06 12.64
CA LYS A 496 41.81 1.95 13.59
C LYS A 496 40.80 0.84 13.28
N TYR A 497 39.58 1.21 12.95
CA TYR A 497 38.50 0.27 12.66
C TYR A 497 38.25 0.01 11.17
N ASN A 498 39.23 0.27 10.30
CA ASN A 498 39.10 0.16 8.84
C ASN A 498 38.61 -1.23 8.37
N LYS A 499 38.99 -2.32 9.06
CA LYS A 499 38.46 -3.67 8.75
C LYS A 499 36.94 -3.74 8.89
N PHE A 500 36.39 -3.12 9.90
CA PHE A 500 34.93 -3.05 10.12
C PHE A 500 34.29 -2.10 9.11
N VAL A 501 34.89 -0.95 8.85
CA VAL A 501 34.41 0.00 7.83
C VAL A 501 34.30 -0.68 6.45
N ASN A 502 35.27 -1.53 6.09
CA ASN A 502 35.20 -2.31 4.85
C ASN A 502 34.11 -3.40 4.88
N LYS A 503 33.80 -3.98 6.05
CA LYS A 503 32.66 -4.89 6.23
C LYS A 503 31.33 -4.12 6.06
N PHE A 504 31.24 -2.91 6.60
CA PHE A 504 30.04 -2.05 6.45
C PHE A 504 29.79 -1.72 4.98
N LYS A 505 30.83 -1.31 4.23
CA LYS A 505 30.73 -1.03 2.78
C LYS A 505 30.19 -2.24 1.99
N LYS A 506 30.60 -3.46 2.32
CA LYS A 506 30.06 -4.68 1.70
C LYS A 506 28.56 -4.88 1.96
N ASN A 507 28.00 -4.23 3.00
CA ASN A 507 26.58 -4.21 3.33
C ASN A 507 25.89 -2.91 2.89
N ASN A 508 26.51 -2.15 1.99
CA ASN A 508 26.04 -0.87 1.47
C ASN A 508 25.87 0.21 2.56
N ILE A 509 26.66 0.17 3.62
CA ILE A 509 26.69 1.16 4.71
C ILE A 509 28.00 1.92 4.64
N TYR A 510 27.93 3.23 4.46
CA TYR A 510 29.06 4.10 4.19
C TYR A 510 29.20 5.12 5.31
N LEU A 511 30.15 4.88 6.19
CA LEU A 511 30.53 5.78 7.28
C LEU A 511 31.46 6.88 6.75
N SER A 512 31.17 8.15 7.06
CA SER A 512 32.08 9.27 6.84
C SER A 512 33.39 9.05 7.61
N GLU A 513 34.50 9.58 7.09
CA GLU A 513 35.73 9.60 7.89
C GLU A 513 35.56 10.53 9.11
N ILE A 514 34.90 11.66 8.91
CA ILE A 514 34.58 12.64 9.95
C ILE A 514 33.10 12.98 9.93
N ASP A 515 32.65 13.73 8.93
CA ASP A 515 31.30 14.17 8.62
C ASP A 515 31.19 14.57 7.15
N LEU A 516 29.98 14.92 6.68
CA LEU A 516 29.71 15.30 5.29
C LEU A 516 30.58 16.47 4.84
N GLU A 517 30.67 17.53 5.64
CA GLU A 517 31.34 18.77 5.25
C GLU A 517 32.86 18.59 5.08
N ASN A 518 33.48 17.80 5.95
CA ASN A 518 34.89 17.44 5.82
C ASN A 518 35.15 16.52 4.62
N ASP A 519 34.28 15.51 4.39
CA ASP A 519 34.38 14.61 3.25
C ASP A 519 34.23 15.41 1.94
N LEU A 520 33.28 16.34 1.87
CA LEU A 520 33.05 17.19 0.70
C LEU A 520 34.24 18.09 0.41
N TYR A 521 34.81 18.72 1.45
CA TYR A 521 36.01 19.56 1.26
C TYR A 521 37.19 18.77 0.70
N LYS A 522 37.40 17.53 1.13
CA LYS A 522 38.46 16.66 0.57
C LYS A 522 38.31 16.41 -0.93
N ILE A 523 37.05 16.36 -1.42
CA ILE A 523 36.73 16.09 -2.82
C ILE A 523 36.88 17.35 -3.68
N ILE A 524 36.38 18.49 -3.20
CA ILE A 524 36.26 19.74 -3.97
C ILE A 524 36.89 20.95 -3.26
N PRO A 525 38.14 20.88 -2.78
CA PRO A 525 38.75 21.97 -1.99
C PRO A 525 38.85 23.28 -2.78
N LYS A 526 39.17 23.19 -4.08
CA LYS A 526 39.31 24.36 -4.94
C LYS A 526 38.01 25.09 -5.13
N GLU A 527 36.98 24.39 -5.52
CA GLU A 527 35.64 24.93 -5.84
C GLU A 527 35.01 25.58 -4.60
N LEU A 528 35.15 24.97 -3.42
CA LEU A 528 34.67 25.54 -2.15
C LEU A 528 35.48 26.81 -1.77
N ASN A 529 36.80 26.75 -1.84
CA ASN A 529 37.62 27.90 -1.50
C ASN A 529 37.36 29.08 -2.44
N ASP A 530 37.28 28.82 -3.76
CA ASP A 530 37.02 29.88 -4.76
C ASP A 530 35.62 30.51 -4.55
N TYR A 531 34.61 29.72 -4.24
CA TYR A 531 33.29 30.21 -3.92
C TYR A 531 33.29 31.08 -2.66
N ILE A 532 33.88 30.64 -1.57
CA ILE A 532 33.90 31.36 -0.31
C ILE A 532 34.74 32.65 -0.42
N ARG A 533 35.85 32.63 -1.20
CA ARG A 533 36.59 33.84 -1.52
C ARG A 533 35.72 34.91 -2.19
N LYS A 534 34.90 34.47 -3.16
CA LYS A 534 34.00 35.35 -3.90
C LYS A 534 32.98 36.04 -2.99
N ILE A 535 32.37 35.30 -2.05
CA ILE A 535 31.31 35.84 -1.18
C ILE A 535 31.87 36.62 -0.01
N GLU A 536 33.03 36.25 0.56
CA GLU A 536 33.62 36.93 1.71
C GLU A 536 34.64 38.05 1.34
N GLY A 537 35.04 38.17 0.07
CA GLY A 537 36.01 39.17 -0.38
C GLY A 537 37.41 38.99 0.19
N LYS A 538 37.82 37.73 0.54
CA LYS A 538 39.10 37.44 1.19
C LYS A 538 40.06 36.79 0.24
N GLU A 539 41.38 37.14 0.35
CA GLU A 539 42.40 36.57 -0.53
C GLU A 539 42.66 35.08 -0.30
N TYR A 540 42.53 34.56 0.94
CA TYR A 540 42.79 33.17 1.30
C TYR A 540 41.68 32.55 2.12
N VAL A 541 41.27 31.35 1.70
CA VAL A 541 40.37 30.46 2.44
C VAL A 541 41.01 29.06 2.49
N GLY A 542 41.23 28.56 3.68
CA GLY A 542 41.74 27.21 3.91
C GLY A 542 40.65 26.25 4.39
N GLU A 543 41.06 24.98 4.59
CA GLU A 543 40.11 23.90 4.98
C GLU A 543 39.26 24.25 6.19
N GLU A 544 39.90 24.65 7.30
CA GLU A 544 39.18 24.95 8.55
C GLU A 544 38.08 26.01 8.36
N LYS A 545 38.38 27.03 7.58
CA LYS A 545 37.45 28.12 7.32
C LYS A 545 36.31 27.68 6.39
N ALA A 546 36.61 26.91 5.36
CA ALA A 546 35.62 26.40 4.44
C ALA A 546 34.66 25.41 5.10
N VAL A 547 35.20 24.48 5.87
CA VAL A 547 34.37 23.53 6.64
C VAL A 547 33.54 24.24 7.70
N LYS A 548 34.12 25.22 8.42
CA LYS A 548 33.40 26.02 9.40
C LYS A 548 32.25 26.83 8.77
N TRP A 549 32.47 27.37 7.56
CA TRP A 549 31.42 28.06 6.80
C TRP A 549 30.28 27.09 6.49
N LEU A 550 30.54 25.92 5.91
CA LEU A 550 29.51 24.90 5.65
C LEU A 550 28.74 24.51 6.93
N GLN A 551 29.44 24.35 8.06
CA GLN A 551 28.86 23.94 9.34
C GLN A 551 28.07 25.06 10.07
N SER A 552 28.32 26.34 9.79
CA SER A 552 27.73 27.48 10.52
C SER A 552 26.21 27.60 10.28
N SER A 553 25.75 27.33 9.06
CA SER A 553 24.33 27.29 8.68
C SER A 553 24.14 26.15 7.69
N LYS A 554 24.35 24.92 8.18
CA LYS A 554 24.55 23.71 7.35
C LYS A 554 23.68 23.65 6.08
N LEU A 555 22.37 23.67 6.23
CA LEU A 555 21.46 23.55 5.10
C LEU A 555 21.52 24.76 4.18
N TYR A 556 21.47 25.98 4.75
CA TYR A 556 21.45 27.21 3.96
C TYR A 556 22.72 27.37 3.13
N ASN A 557 23.90 27.19 3.75
CA ASN A 557 25.19 27.34 3.07
C ASN A 557 25.40 26.24 2.04
N MET A 558 24.89 25.03 2.28
CA MET A 558 24.91 23.95 1.30
C MET A 558 24.05 24.29 0.07
N ILE A 559 22.83 24.78 0.26
CA ILE A 559 21.96 25.24 -0.83
C ILE A 559 22.63 26.37 -1.61
N GLU A 560 23.11 27.40 -0.92
CA GLU A 560 23.76 28.55 -1.53
C GLU A 560 24.98 28.15 -2.38
N PHE A 561 25.83 27.25 -1.88
CA PHE A 561 26.94 26.69 -2.63
C PHE A 561 26.46 25.94 -3.88
N ILE A 562 25.47 25.06 -3.75
CA ILE A 562 24.94 24.24 -4.85
C ILE A 562 24.35 25.13 -5.95
N GLU A 563 23.49 26.08 -5.59
CA GLU A 563 22.82 26.98 -6.56
C GLU A 563 23.82 27.79 -7.40
N ASN A 564 24.93 28.18 -6.81
CA ASN A 564 25.93 29.02 -7.48
C ASN A 564 27.07 28.25 -8.18
N THR A 565 27.27 26.97 -7.89
CA THR A 565 28.45 26.23 -8.38
C THR A 565 28.14 24.92 -9.08
N MET A 566 27.01 24.26 -8.75
CA MET A 566 26.72 22.90 -9.21
C MET A 566 26.46 22.85 -10.72
N ASN A 567 27.42 22.34 -11.45
CA ASN A 567 27.31 21.98 -12.85
C ASN A 567 27.53 20.47 -13.03
N LYS A 568 27.46 19.98 -14.27
CA LYS A 568 27.60 18.55 -14.54
C LYS A 568 28.98 18.02 -14.18
N ASP A 569 30.05 18.76 -14.47
CA ASP A 569 31.42 18.32 -14.20
C ASP A 569 31.71 18.23 -12.70
N LEU A 570 31.21 19.21 -11.93
CA LEU A 570 31.32 19.20 -10.47
C LEU A 570 30.51 18.05 -9.86
N ALA A 571 29.30 17.81 -10.38
CA ALA A 571 28.46 16.70 -9.93
C ALA A 571 29.11 15.34 -10.21
N GLU A 572 29.68 15.12 -11.41
CA GLU A 572 30.45 13.91 -11.73
C GLU A 572 31.68 13.77 -10.83
N LYS A 573 32.41 14.85 -10.56
CA LYS A 573 33.55 14.83 -9.64
C LYS A 573 33.14 14.40 -8.23
N ILE A 574 32.03 14.94 -7.71
CA ILE A 574 31.49 14.56 -6.39
C ILE A 574 31.04 13.08 -6.40
N LYS A 575 30.28 12.66 -7.41
CA LYS A 575 29.78 11.30 -7.55
C LYS A 575 30.95 10.29 -7.60
N GLU A 576 31.98 10.50 -8.44
CA GLU A 576 33.11 9.56 -8.58
C GLU A 576 33.94 9.41 -7.29
N ASN A 577 34.02 10.47 -6.48
CA ASN A 577 34.79 10.47 -5.24
C ASN A 577 33.95 10.22 -3.97
N THR A 578 32.62 10.10 -4.11
CA THR A 578 31.72 9.73 -3.01
C THR A 578 31.22 8.30 -3.24
N LEU A 579 31.85 7.33 -2.59
CA LEU A 579 31.65 5.91 -2.86
C LEU A 579 30.18 5.49 -2.82
N VAL A 580 29.39 5.99 -1.88
CA VAL A 580 27.95 5.67 -1.79
C VAL A 580 27.18 6.17 -3.01
N LEU A 581 27.48 7.38 -3.50
CA LEU A 581 26.82 7.91 -4.71
C LEU A 581 27.25 7.13 -5.94
N LYS A 582 28.54 6.81 -6.06
CA LYS A 582 29.04 6.00 -7.16
C LYS A 582 28.35 4.64 -7.23
N GLU A 583 28.35 3.90 -6.14
CA GLU A 583 27.69 2.60 -6.04
C GLU A 583 26.17 2.70 -6.29
N PHE A 584 25.52 3.72 -5.77
CA PHE A 584 24.09 3.95 -5.99
C PHE A 584 23.76 4.28 -7.45
N VAL A 585 24.61 5.09 -8.11
CA VAL A 585 24.43 5.49 -9.51
C VAL A 585 24.72 4.34 -10.47
N ASP A 586 25.85 3.63 -10.28
CA ASP A 586 26.36 2.64 -11.23
C ASP A 586 25.65 1.28 -11.11
N ASN A 587 24.97 1.01 -10.00
CA ASN A 587 24.13 -0.17 -9.89
C ASN A 587 22.94 -0.11 -10.86
N GLY A 588 22.76 -1.17 -11.65
CA GLY A 588 21.64 -1.31 -12.58
C GLY A 588 21.91 -0.78 -14.00
N ARG A 589 23.18 -0.39 -14.30
CA ARG A 589 23.63 -0.21 -15.69
C ARG A 589 24.13 -1.50 -16.29
#